data_1a756f72d7ebd3c8c2ed03ce5a8a9b1c
#
_entry.id   1a756f72d7ebd3c8c2ed03ce5a8a9b1c
#
_cell.length_a   1.000
_cell.length_b   1.000
_cell.length_c   1.000
_cell.angle_alpha   90.00
_cell.angle_beta   90.00
_cell.angle_gamma   90.00
#
_symmetry.space_group_name_H-M   'P 1'
#
loop_
_entity.id
_entity.type
_entity.pdbx_description
1 polymer ?
#
loop_
_entity_poly.entity_id
_entity_poly.type
_entity_poly.pdbx_seq_one_letter_code
_entity_poly.pdbx_strand_id
1 'polypeptide(L)'
;MEFAGNKSVITPEAVFIIGTYDENGVPNAMNAAWAMQSDMNEITVMLSKHKTTENFEKTGAFTVAFGTADTVLISDYFGVETGKKVNKIEKAGCHVHKSAHVNAPIIE
;
A
#
# COMPACT_ATOMS: atom_id res chain seq x y z
N MET A 1 -2.31 -20.38 23.18
CA MET A 1 -2.37 -18.91 22.94
C MET A 1 -3.72 -18.40 23.41
N GLU A 2 -3.71 -17.39 24.22
CA GLU A 2 -4.93 -16.73 24.69
C GLU A 2 -5.16 -15.44 23.96
N PHE A 3 -6.40 -15.16 23.62
CA PHE A 3 -6.79 -13.89 23.00
C PHE A 3 -7.49 -13.02 24.04
N ALA A 4 -7.18 -11.72 24.04
CA ALA A 4 -7.94 -10.76 24.83
C ALA A 4 -9.38 -10.71 24.31
N GLY A 5 -10.36 -10.56 25.20
CA GLY A 5 -11.78 -10.64 24.86
C GLY A 5 -12.28 -9.61 23.82
N ASN A 6 -11.52 -8.54 23.61
CA ASN A 6 -11.83 -7.45 22.67
C ASN A 6 -10.73 -7.24 21.61
N LYS A 7 -9.73 -8.10 21.56
CA LYS A 7 -8.62 -8.01 20.61
C LYS A 7 -8.26 -9.40 20.10
N SER A 8 -8.10 -9.48 18.80
CA SER A 8 -7.59 -10.68 18.14
C SER A 8 -6.33 -10.33 17.35
N VAL A 9 -5.31 -11.16 17.46
CA VAL A 9 -4.04 -10.99 16.74
C VAL A 9 -3.75 -12.28 15.99
N ILE A 10 -3.65 -12.16 14.68
CA ILE A 10 -3.23 -13.25 13.81
C ILE A 10 -1.89 -12.88 13.21
N THR A 11 -0.86 -13.65 13.51
CA THR A 11 0.49 -13.45 13.04
C THR A 11 1.13 -14.76 12.58
N PRO A 12 2.08 -14.73 11.63
CA PRO A 12 2.52 -13.55 10.88
C PRO A 12 1.53 -13.13 9.80
N GLU A 13 1.51 -11.82 9.50
CA GLU A 13 0.78 -11.27 8.37
C GLU A 13 1.77 -10.71 7.35
N ALA A 14 1.45 -10.87 6.05
CA ALA A 14 2.22 -10.24 4.99
C ALA A 14 2.02 -8.71 5.00
N VAL A 15 3.07 -7.98 4.71
CA VAL A 15 3.02 -6.53 4.53
C VAL A 15 3.02 -6.23 3.04
N PHE A 16 2.03 -5.48 2.59
CA PHE A 16 1.89 -5.08 1.20
C PHE A 16 2.16 -3.59 1.04
N ILE A 17 2.80 -3.23 -0.07
CA ILE A 17 2.95 -1.84 -0.49
C ILE A 17 1.98 -1.62 -1.65
N ILE A 18 1.04 -0.71 -1.48
CA ILE A 18 0.02 -0.40 -2.48
C ILE A 18 0.38 0.92 -3.15
N GLY A 19 0.56 0.88 -4.47
CA GLY A 19 0.85 2.02 -5.30
C GLY A 19 -0.39 2.52 -6.05
N THR A 20 -0.63 3.82 -6.03
CA THR A 20 -1.72 4.48 -6.76
C THR A 20 -1.25 5.79 -7.37
N TYR A 21 -1.89 6.20 -8.48
CA TYR A 21 -1.79 7.58 -8.96
C TYR A 21 -2.97 8.40 -8.45
N ASP A 22 -2.74 9.69 -8.22
CA ASP A 22 -3.84 10.64 -8.06
C ASP A 22 -4.39 11.07 -9.43
N GLU A 23 -5.37 11.95 -9.42
CA GLU A 23 -6.00 12.48 -10.63
C GLU A 23 -5.04 13.27 -11.55
N ASN A 24 -3.92 13.73 -11.02
CA ASN A 24 -2.87 14.45 -11.75
C ASN A 24 -1.70 13.55 -12.15
N GLY A 25 -1.78 12.25 -11.92
CA GLY A 25 -0.71 11.31 -12.22
C GLY A 25 0.44 11.32 -11.21
N VAL A 26 0.24 11.90 -10.02
CA VAL A 26 1.25 11.89 -8.96
C VAL A 26 1.20 10.55 -8.23
N PRO A 27 2.33 9.82 -8.16
CA PRO A 27 2.36 8.53 -7.50
C PRO A 27 2.31 8.67 -5.98
N ASN A 28 1.63 7.72 -5.34
CA ASN A 28 1.60 7.55 -3.90
C ASN A 28 1.74 6.08 -3.54
N ALA A 29 2.32 5.80 -2.39
CA ALA A 29 2.45 4.46 -1.85
C ALA A 29 1.97 4.42 -0.40
N MET A 30 1.38 3.31 0.00
CA MET A 30 1.06 3.04 1.40
C MET A 30 1.43 1.61 1.77
N ASN A 31 1.71 1.42 3.03
CA ASN A 31 1.87 0.12 3.65
C ASN A 31 0.49 -0.39 4.09
N ALA A 32 0.10 -1.57 3.65
CA ALA A 32 -1.14 -2.22 4.06
C ALA A 32 -0.81 -3.54 4.79
N ALA A 33 -1.10 -3.59 6.07
CA ALA A 33 -0.90 -4.79 6.90
C ALA A 33 -2.13 -5.71 6.89
N TRP A 34 -3.30 -5.20 6.60
CA TRP A 34 -4.54 -5.97 6.60
C TRP A 34 -4.99 -6.29 5.17
N ALA A 35 -4.22 -7.17 4.55
CA ALA A 35 -4.48 -7.66 3.21
C ALA A 35 -4.18 -9.15 3.15
N MET A 36 -4.86 -9.84 2.26
CA MET A 36 -4.68 -11.28 2.06
C MET A 36 -5.04 -11.67 0.64
N GLN A 37 -4.48 -12.78 0.19
CA GLN A 37 -4.99 -13.44 -1.00
C GLN A 37 -6.30 -14.15 -0.64
N SER A 38 -7.37 -13.80 -1.31
CA SER A 38 -8.71 -14.35 -1.06
C SER A 38 -9.11 -15.46 -2.06
N ASP A 39 -8.49 -15.44 -3.24
CA ASP A 39 -8.64 -16.48 -4.27
C ASP A 39 -7.41 -16.48 -5.17
N MET A 40 -7.37 -17.35 -6.18
CA MET A 40 -6.25 -17.47 -7.11
C MET A 40 -5.94 -16.15 -7.84
N ASN A 41 -6.96 -15.36 -8.14
CA ASN A 41 -6.84 -14.09 -8.86
C ASN A 41 -7.42 -12.91 -8.07
N GLU A 42 -7.57 -13.07 -6.76
CA GLU A 42 -8.15 -12.03 -5.91
C GLU A 42 -7.31 -11.76 -4.68
N ILE A 43 -7.24 -10.50 -4.34
CA ILE A 43 -6.74 -10.04 -3.04
C ILE A 43 -7.83 -9.23 -2.35
N THR A 44 -7.90 -9.36 -1.05
CA THR A 44 -8.74 -8.53 -0.19
C THR A 44 -7.86 -7.60 0.61
N VAL A 45 -8.15 -6.31 0.57
CA VAL A 45 -7.41 -5.30 1.32
C VAL A 45 -8.40 -4.48 2.14
N MET A 46 -8.15 -4.38 3.43
CA MET A 46 -8.94 -3.51 4.29
C MET A 46 -8.30 -2.13 4.35
N LEU A 47 -8.97 -1.14 3.81
CA LEU A 47 -8.51 0.24 3.74
C LEU A 47 -9.45 1.16 4.52
N SER A 48 -8.89 2.09 5.27
CA SER A 48 -9.60 3.23 5.83
C SER A 48 -9.37 4.46 4.93
N LYS A 49 -9.78 5.64 5.39
CA LYS A 49 -9.62 6.88 4.61
C LYS A 49 -8.16 7.33 4.57
N HIS A 50 -7.48 6.98 3.51
CA HIS A 50 -6.11 7.38 3.18
C HIS A 50 -6.05 8.07 1.83
N LYS A 51 -4.91 8.68 1.50
CA LYS A 51 -4.67 9.21 0.15
C LYS A 51 -4.80 8.11 -0.91
N THR A 52 -4.33 6.92 -0.62
CA THR A 52 -4.45 5.74 -1.49
C THR A 52 -5.92 5.38 -1.77
N THR A 53 -6.79 5.43 -0.76
CA THR A 53 -8.21 5.15 -0.93
C THR A 53 -8.87 6.18 -1.85
N GLU A 54 -8.59 7.46 -1.63
CA GLU A 54 -9.08 8.54 -2.49
C GLU A 54 -8.60 8.40 -3.94
N ASN A 55 -7.33 8.05 -4.12
CA ASN A 55 -6.75 7.81 -5.44
C ASN A 55 -7.42 6.62 -6.13
N PHE A 56 -7.59 5.52 -5.43
CA PHE A 56 -8.23 4.32 -5.97
C PHE A 56 -9.69 4.58 -6.37
N GLU A 57 -10.44 5.32 -5.58
CA GLU A 57 -11.83 5.70 -5.91
C GLU A 57 -11.90 6.53 -7.20
N LYS A 58 -10.90 7.37 -7.46
CA LYS A 58 -10.84 8.22 -8.64
C LYS A 58 -10.30 7.51 -9.88
N THR A 59 -9.24 6.71 -9.73
CA THR A 59 -8.55 6.09 -10.85
C THR A 59 -8.96 4.64 -11.12
N GLY A 60 -9.52 3.96 -10.13
CA GLY A 60 -9.96 2.56 -10.24
C GLY A 60 -8.83 1.54 -10.36
N ALA A 61 -7.59 1.91 -10.06
CA ALA A 61 -6.43 1.05 -10.25
C ALA A 61 -5.39 1.19 -9.13
N PHE A 62 -4.72 0.08 -8.82
CA PHE A 62 -3.60 0.04 -7.90
C PHE A 62 -2.62 -1.08 -8.28
N THR A 63 -1.41 -0.98 -7.76
CA THR A 63 -0.41 -2.05 -7.79
C THR A 63 -0.15 -2.55 -6.38
N VAL A 64 0.31 -3.78 -6.27
CA VAL A 64 0.67 -4.40 -4.99
C VAL A 64 2.07 -4.97 -5.08
N ALA A 65 2.92 -4.60 -4.14
CA ALA A 65 4.23 -5.18 -3.94
C ALA A 65 4.35 -5.73 -2.52
N PHE A 66 5.21 -6.72 -2.33
CA PHE A 66 5.48 -7.27 -1.01
C PHE A 66 6.56 -6.47 -0.28
N GLY A 67 6.33 -6.19 0.99
CA GLY A 67 7.39 -5.72 1.88
C GLY A 67 8.36 -6.85 2.19
N THR A 68 9.65 -6.56 2.12
CA THR A 68 10.74 -7.49 2.43
C THR A 68 11.63 -6.92 3.53
N ALA A 69 12.56 -7.72 4.06
CA ALA A 69 13.53 -7.25 5.03
C ALA A 69 14.38 -6.08 4.50
N ASP A 70 14.69 -6.08 3.20
CA ASP A 70 15.48 -5.02 2.56
C ASP A 70 14.69 -3.71 2.41
N THR A 71 13.37 -3.77 2.42
CA THR A 71 12.49 -2.61 2.24
C THR A 71 11.80 -2.16 3.53
N VAL A 72 12.17 -2.72 4.68
CA VAL A 72 11.46 -2.49 5.96
C VAL A 72 11.42 -1.02 6.36
N LEU A 73 12.50 -0.26 6.18
CA LEU A 73 12.54 1.17 6.54
C LEU A 73 11.63 2.00 5.65
N ILE A 74 11.62 1.73 4.35
CA ILE A 74 10.75 2.41 3.39
C ILE A 74 9.29 2.04 3.63
N SER A 75 9.00 0.78 3.89
CA SER A 75 7.64 0.31 4.21
C SER A 75 7.10 0.96 5.48
N ASP A 76 7.93 1.07 6.51
CA ASP A 76 7.57 1.75 7.76
C ASP A 76 7.30 3.24 7.52
N TYR A 77 8.14 3.91 6.76
CA TYR A 77 7.94 5.31 6.38
C TYR A 77 6.61 5.52 5.64
N PHE A 78 6.24 4.64 4.71
CA PHE A 78 4.96 4.70 4.02
C PHE A 78 3.76 4.48 4.95
N GLY A 79 3.97 3.80 6.06
CA GLY A 79 2.95 3.56 7.09
C GLY A 79 2.74 4.73 8.05
N VAL A 80 3.77 5.55 8.31
CA VAL A 80 3.71 6.64 9.30
C VAL A 80 3.40 8.01 8.68
N GLU A 81 3.68 8.19 7.38
CA GLU A 81 3.40 9.45 6.67
C GLU A 81 2.13 9.37 5.85
N THR A 82 1.47 10.51 5.68
CA THR A 82 0.30 10.60 4.80
C THR A 82 0.62 11.28 3.48
N GLY A 83 0.19 10.68 2.37
CA GLY A 83 0.28 11.27 1.03
C GLY A 83 -0.59 12.53 0.84
N LYS A 84 -1.46 12.84 1.80
CA LYS A 84 -2.22 14.10 1.82
C LYS A 84 -1.37 15.31 2.16
N LYS A 85 -0.26 15.10 2.89
CA LYS A 85 0.63 16.17 3.36
C LYS A 85 1.96 16.21 2.62
N VAL A 86 2.47 15.05 2.21
CA VAL A 86 3.80 14.93 1.60
C VAL A 86 3.78 13.94 0.44
N ASN A 87 4.65 14.16 -0.55
CA ASN A 87 4.96 13.13 -1.55
C ASN A 87 5.95 12.14 -0.95
N LYS A 88 5.44 11.04 -0.43
CA LYS A 88 6.23 10.03 0.28
C LYS A 88 7.27 9.36 -0.61
N ILE A 89 6.95 9.12 -1.87
CA ILE A 89 7.83 8.46 -2.83
C ILE A 89 9.04 9.33 -3.13
N GLU A 90 8.82 10.60 -3.39
CA GLU A 90 9.89 11.56 -3.63
C GLU A 90 10.79 11.70 -2.41
N LYS A 91 10.23 11.86 -1.22
CA LYS A 91 10.99 11.95 0.03
C LYS A 91 11.78 10.69 0.35
N ALA A 92 11.23 9.53 0.05
CA ALA A 92 11.93 8.25 0.27
C ALA A 92 13.01 7.96 -0.78
N GLY A 93 13.04 8.74 -1.87
CA GLY A 93 14.00 8.53 -2.96
C GLY A 93 13.73 7.28 -3.78
N CYS A 94 12.50 6.77 -3.78
CA CYS A 94 12.12 5.59 -4.54
C CYS A 94 11.98 5.90 -6.03
N HIS A 95 12.35 4.95 -6.86
CA HIS A 95 12.07 4.98 -8.28
C HIS A 95 10.67 4.43 -8.55
N VAL A 96 10.02 5.02 -9.54
CA VAL A 96 8.65 4.66 -9.92
C VAL A 96 8.54 4.60 -11.42
N HIS A 97 7.89 3.57 -11.92
CA HIS A 97 7.48 3.54 -13.32
C HIS A 97 6.01 3.10 -13.44
N LYS A 98 5.39 3.43 -14.56
CA LYS A 98 4.00 3.07 -14.81
C LYS A 98 3.86 1.59 -15.08
N SER A 99 2.85 0.94 -14.48
CA SER A 99 2.51 -0.43 -14.82
C SER A 99 2.11 -0.56 -16.29
N ALA A 100 2.51 -1.67 -16.94
CA ALA A 100 2.10 -2.00 -18.30
C ALA A 100 0.64 -2.45 -18.39
N HIS A 101 0.02 -2.83 -17.28
CA HIS A 101 -1.29 -3.46 -17.24
C HIS A 101 -2.40 -2.59 -16.71
N VAL A 102 -2.09 -1.68 -15.78
CA VAL A 102 -3.07 -0.83 -15.11
C VAL A 102 -2.54 0.59 -14.93
N ASN A 103 -3.43 1.55 -14.74
CA ASN A 103 -3.04 2.94 -14.49
C ASN A 103 -2.64 3.15 -13.02
N ALA A 104 -1.53 2.52 -12.64
CA ALA A 104 -0.96 2.62 -11.30
C ALA A 104 0.57 2.51 -11.36
N PRO A 105 1.30 3.07 -10.37
CA PRO A 105 2.76 3.04 -10.34
C PRO A 105 3.28 1.70 -9.82
N ILE A 106 4.40 1.25 -10.35
CA ILE A 106 5.25 0.23 -9.74
C ILE A 106 6.33 0.95 -8.95
N ILE A 107 6.48 0.60 -7.69
CA ILE A 107 7.45 1.19 -6.76
C ILE A 107 8.69 0.29 -6.70
N GLU A 108 9.87 0.85 -6.94
CA GLU A 108 11.18 0.16 -6.88
C GLU A 108 12.06 0.68 -5.76
#